data_aebdbc2a81c43c8e28adad53373f70b3
#
_entry.id   aebdbc2a81c43c8e28adad53373f70b3
#
_cell.length_a   1.000
_cell.length_b   1.000
_cell.length_c   1.000
_cell.angle_alpha   90.00
_cell.angle_beta   90.00
_cell.angle_gamma   90.00
#
_symmetry.space_group_name_H-M   'P 1'
#
loop_
_entity.id
_entity.type
_entity.pdbx_description
1 polymer ?
#
loop_
_entity_poly.entity_id
_entity_poly.type
_entity_poly.pdbx_seq_one_letter_code
_entity_poly.pdbx_strand_id
1 'polypeptide(L)'
;MQKIQLVKTINVEREKAFKAGTDFESLTSKLPQYFKLIRIRSVREFTSVVEIHGKIAGKEFAIMTKNVIKQPEIHETFVLSGDARGSHFIKKYESVPGGTRITIDIDLKLRGFLRFTSVFSSNKIQKIINEYFDDFTRAIET
;
A
#
# COMPACT_ATOMS: atom_id res chain seq x y z
N MET A 1 12.67 -12.52 -4.36
CA MET A 1 11.81 -11.79 -3.38
C MET A 1 12.63 -10.72 -2.70
N GLN A 2 12.10 -9.52 -2.63
CA GLN A 2 12.76 -8.39 -1.97
C GLN A 2 11.99 -8.02 -0.70
N LYS A 3 12.70 -7.92 0.42
CA LYS A 3 12.12 -7.49 1.68
C LYS A 3 12.43 -6.01 1.92
N ILE A 4 11.39 -5.25 2.23
CA ILE A 4 11.51 -3.81 2.49
C ILE A 4 10.78 -3.53 3.80
N GLN A 5 11.41 -2.77 4.68
CA GLN A 5 10.78 -2.29 5.90
C GLN A 5 10.89 -0.77 5.95
N LEU A 6 9.77 -0.12 6.20
CA LEU A 6 9.68 1.32 6.32
C LEU A 6 8.98 1.67 7.63
N VAL A 7 9.36 2.81 8.20
CA VAL A 7 8.70 3.37 9.38
C VAL A 7 8.37 4.82 9.08
N LYS A 8 7.10 5.18 9.22
CA LYS A 8 6.63 6.55 9.00
C LYS A 8 5.87 7.00 10.24
N THR A 9 6.05 8.27 10.62
CA THR A 9 5.33 8.87 11.74
C THR A 9 4.49 10.02 11.20
N ILE A 10 3.21 10.05 11.59
CA ILE A 10 2.27 11.07 11.15
C ILE A 10 1.62 11.75 12.35
N ASN A 11 1.16 12.98 12.13
CA ASN A 11 0.58 13.85 13.15
C ASN A 11 -0.95 13.70 13.20
N VAL A 12 -1.43 12.46 13.30
CA VAL A 12 -2.85 12.12 13.33
C VAL A 12 -3.02 10.93 14.28
N GLU A 13 -4.10 10.91 15.06
CA GLU A 13 -4.35 9.78 15.96
C GLU A 13 -4.58 8.48 15.20
N ARG A 14 -4.30 7.36 15.86
CA ARG A 14 -4.27 6.04 15.25
C ARG A 14 -5.57 5.65 14.55
N GLU A 15 -6.70 5.84 15.20
CA GLU A 15 -8.00 5.42 14.63
C GLU A 15 -8.35 6.20 13.38
N LYS A 16 -8.06 7.50 13.37
CA LYS A 16 -8.28 8.35 12.21
C LYS A 16 -7.32 8.00 11.09
N ALA A 17 -6.05 7.78 11.41
CA ALA A 17 -5.03 7.38 10.44
C ALA A 17 -5.38 6.04 9.80
N PHE A 18 -5.78 5.06 10.60
CA PHE A 18 -6.17 3.74 10.13
C PHE A 18 -7.38 3.81 9.21
N LYS A 19 -8.40 4.55 9.60
CA LYS A 19 -9.61 4.72 8.80
C LYS A 19 -9.29 5.36 7.45
N ALA A 20 -8.47 6.41 7.45
CA ALA A 20 -8.07 7.07 6.20
C ALA A 20 -7.25 6.13 5.31
N GLY A 21 -6.34 5.35 5.89
CA GLY A 21 -5.47 4.43 5.16
C GLY A 21 -6.17 3.21 4.61
N THR A 22 -7.34 2.85 5.15
CA THR A 22 -8.13 1.71 4.69
C THR A 22 -9.40 2.11 3.93
N ASP A 23 -9.58 3.39 3.69
CA ASP A 23 -10.67 3.89 2.84
C ASP A 23 -10.21 3.82 1.38
N PHE A 24 -10.32 2.64 0.80
CA PHE A 24 -9.78 2.36 -0.52
C PHE A 24 -10.35 3.25 -1.62
N GLU A 25 -11.65 3.51 -1.58
CA GLU A 25 -12.30 4.31 -2.62
C GLU A 25 -11.82 5.77 -2.63
N SER A 26 -11.46 6.31 -1.46
CA SER A 26 -10.97 7.69 -1.38
C SER A 26 -9.55 7.85 -1.92
N LEU A 27 -8.79 6.77 -2.06
CA LEU A 27 -7.41 6.85 -2.53
C LEU A 27 -7.29 7.34 -3.97
N THR A 28 -8.30 7.14 -4.79
CA THR A 28 -8.31 7.65 -6.18
C THR A 28 -8.33 9.17 -6.22
N SER A 29 -8.99 9.81 -5.27
CA SER A 29 -9.00 11.27 -5.19
C SER A 29 -7.82 11.82 -4.39
N LYS A 30 -7.33 11.09 -3.39
CA LYS A 30 -6.20 11.53 -2.56
C LYS A 30 -4.84 11.30 -3.22
N LEU A 31 -4.71 10.22 -3.99
CA LEU A 31 -3.47 9.83 -4.65
C LEU A 31 -3.71 9.53 -6.12
N PRO A 32 -4.21 10.51 -6.90
CA PRO A 32 -4.55 10.28 -8.31
C PRO A 32 -3.34 9.96 -9.18
N GLN A 33 -2.13 10.32 -8.74
CA GLN A 33 -0.91 9.99 -9.46
C GLN A 33 -0.59 8.49 -9.44
N TYR A 34 -1.14 7.75 -8.46
CA TYR A 34 -0.92 6.29 -8.34
C TYR A 34 -2.15 5.49 -8.70
N PHE A 35 -3.36 5.96 -8.36
CA PHE A 35 -4.58 5.18 -8.48
C PHE A 35 -5.55 5.81 -9.47
N LYS A 36 -5.86 5.08 -10.53
CA LYS A 36 -6.84 5.50 -11.54
C LYS A 36 -8.23 4.94 -11.25
N LEU A 37 -8.28 3.71 -10.76
CA LEU A 37 -9.55 3.02 -10.52
C LEU A 37 -9.35 2.04 -9.36
N ILE A 38 -10.25 2.09 -8.39
CA ILE A 38 -10.30 1.12 -7.30
C ILE A 38 -11.74 0.62 -7.19
N ARG A 39 -11.90 -0.70 -7.22
CA ARG A 39 -13.22 -1.35 -7.07
C ARG A 39 -13.18 -2.36 -5.95
N ILE A 40 -14.06 -2.19 -4.98
CA ILE A 40 -14.24 -3.19 -3.93
C ILE A 40 -15.12 -4.29 -4.51
N ARG A 41 -14.56 -5.49 -4.68
CA ARG A 41 -15.23 -6.61 -5.32
C ARG A 41 -16.05 -7.45 -4.34
N SER A 42 -15.56 -7.57 -3.10
CA SER A 42 -16.29 -8.26 -2.03
C SER A 42 -15.81 -7.80 -0.68
N VAL A 43 -16.71 -7.85 0.30
CA VAL A 43 -16.40 -7.53 1.71
C VAL A 43 -17.02 -8.62 2.58
N ARG A 44 -16.23 -9.17 3.51
CA ARG A 44 -16.69 -10.15 4.51
C ARG A 44 -16.00 -9.83 5.83
N GLU A 45 -16.75 -9.43 6.84
CA GLU A 45 -16.23 -9.12 8.17
C GLU A 45 -14.93 -8.30 8.14
N PHE A 46 -13.79 -8.97 8.29
CA PHE A 46 -12.48 -8.33 8.37
C PHE A 46 -11.68 -8.44 7.07
N THR A 47 -12.29 -8.96 6.00
CA THR A 47 -11.61 -9.24 4.75
C THR A 47 -12.32 -8.56 3.60
N SER A 48 -11.55 -7.98 2.67
CA SER A 48 -12.08 -7.44 1.43
C SER A 48 -11.19 -7.83 0.25
N VAL A 49 -11.82 -7.97 -0.92
CA VAL A 49 -11.10 -8.16 -2.18
C VAL A 49 -11.26 -6.88 -2.98
N VAL A 50 -10.14 -6.28 -3.36
CA VAL A 50 -10.11 -4.97 -4.00
C VAL A 50 -9.31 -5.05 -5.29
N GLU A 51 -9.93 -4.55 -6.37
CA GLU A 51 -9.29 -4.42 -7.68
C GLU A 51 -8.68 -3.02 -7.78
N ILE A 52 -7.40 -2.94 -8.16
CA ILE A 52 -6.68 -1.68 -8.23
C ILE A 52 -6.01 -1.54 -9.59
N HIS A 53 -6.29 -0.42 -10.26
CA HIS A 53 -5.63 -0.02 -11.50
C HIS A 53 -4.92 1.29 -11.26
N GLY A 54 -3.65 1.37 -11.63
CA GLY A 54 -2.88 2.58 -11.38
C GLY A 54 -1.60 2.64 -12.16
N LYS A 55 -0.72 3.50 -11.68
CA LYS A 55 0.58 3.75 -12.30
C LYS A 55 1.60 4.06 -11.22
N ILE A 56 2.79 3.50 -11.35
CA ILE A 56 3.89 3.80 -10.45
C ILE A 56 5.18 3.84 -11.25
N ALA A 57 6.01 4.86 -11.02
CA ALA A 57 7.29 5.04 -11.74
C ALA A 57 7.14 4.93 -13.26
N GLY A 58 6.05 5.46 -13.82
CA GLY A 58 5.81 5.44 -15.26
C GLY A 58 5.25 4.12 -15.80
N LYS A 59 5.04 3.12 -14.96
CA LYS A 59 4.52 1.81 -15.37
C LYS A 59 3.09 1.62 -14.88
N GLU A 60 2.20 1.25 -15.78
CA GLU A 60 0.81 0.94 -15.44
C GLU A 60 0.74 -0.45 -14.80
N PHE A 61 -0.19 -0.59 -13.86
CA PHE A 61 -0.44 -1.88 -13.22
C PHE A 61 -1.94 -2.10 -13.01
N ALA A 62 -2.32 -3.36 -12.98
CA ALA A 62 -3.66 -3.81 -12.62
C ALA A 62 -3.51 -5.03 -11.73
N ILE A 63 -4.01 -4.94 -10.51
CA ILE A 63 -3.88 -6.02 -9.54
C ILE A 63 -5.19 -6.27 -8.81
N MET A 64 -5.35 -7.50 -8.37
CA MET A 64 -6.39 -7.89 -7.43
C MET A 64 -5.72 -8.11 -6.08
N THR A 65 -6.30 -7.57 -5.01
CA THR A 65 -5.74 -7.69 -3.67
C THR A 65 -6.76 -8.28 -2.71
N LYS A 66 -6.25 -9.05 -1.75
CA LYS A 66 -7.02 -9.46 -0.58
C LYS A 66 -6.50 -8.68 0.61
N ASN A 67 -7.39 -8.03 1.32
CA ASN A 67 -7.04 -7.19 2.46
C ASN A 67 -7.66 -7.74 3.73
N VAL A 68 -6.84 -7.91 4.76
CA VAL A 68 -7.29 -8.31 6.09
C VAL A 68 -7.12 -7.10 6.99
N ILE A 69 -8.21 -6.67 7.62
CA ILE A 69 -8.25 -5.43 8.39
C ILE A 69 -8.57 -5.74 9.83
N LYS A 70 -7.64 -5.43 10.72
CA LYS A 70 -7.80 -5.53 12.17
C LYS A 70 -7.75 -4.13 12.74
N GLN A 71 -8.89 -3.46 12.74
CA GLN A 71 -9.01 -2.08 13.16
C GLN A 71 -8.74 -1.93 14.65
N PRO A 72 -7.99 -0.91 15.09
CA PRO A 72 -7.29 0.12 14.29
C PRO A 72 -5.79 -0.16 14.13
N GLU A 73 -5.35 -1.39 14.19
CA GLU A 73 -3.93 -1.72 14.36
C GLU A 73 -3.26 -2.23 13.09
N ILE A 74 -3.88 -3.18 12.38
CA ILE A 74 -3.18 -3.90 11.32
C ILE A 74 -4.00 -3.93 10.04
N HIS A 75 -3.34 -3.58 8.94
CA HIS A 75 -3.86 -3.76 7.58
C HIS A 75 -2.86 -4.62 6.80
N GLU A 76 -3.31 -5.80 6.41
CA GLU A 76 -2.51 -6.77 5.69
C GLU A 76 -3.04 -6.91 4.27
N THR A 77 -2.15 -6.88 3.28
CA THR A 77 -2.53 -6.95 1.86
C THR A 77 -1.78 -8.09 1.17
N PHE A 78 -2.52 -8.94 0.49
CA PHE A 78 -1.98 -10.00 -0.36
C PHE A 78 -2.30 -9.65 -1.82
N VAL A 79 -1.27 -9.59 -2.68
CA VAL A 79 -1.46 -9.33 -4.10
C VAL A 79 -1.75 -10.66 -4.80
N LEU A 80 -2.93 -10.78 -5.40
CA LEU A 80 -3.44 -12.04 -5.96
C LEU A 80 -3.20 -12.18 -7.45
N SER A 81 -2.95 -11.08 -8.16
CA SER A 81 -2.78 -11.12 -9.62
C SER A 81 -1.84 -10.02 -10.08
N GLY A 82 -1.47 -10.07 -11.37
CA GLY A 82 -0.58 -9.08 -11.98
C GLY A 82 0.88 -9.40 -11.76
N ASP A 83 1.76 -8.46 -12.18
CA ASP A 83 3.21 -8.67 -12.14
C ASP A 83 3.78 -8.68 -10.72
N ALA A 84 3.03 -8.21 -9.75
CA ALA A 84 3.42 -8.25 -8.34
C ALA A 84 2.73 -9.38 -7.56
N ARG A 85 2.14 -10.35 -8.25
CA ARG A 85 1.43 -11.47 -7.62
C ARG A 85 2.31 -12.21 -6.62
N GLY A 86 1.77 -12.45 -5.44
CA GLY A 86 2.48 -13.10 -4.34
C GLY A 86 3.15 -12.12 -3.39
N SER A 87 3.13 -10.84 -3.72
CA SER A 87 3.63 -9.80 -2.81
C SER A 87 2.72 -9.68 -1.59
N HIS A 88 3.30 -9.30 -0.47
CA HIS A 88 2.61 -9.22 0.81
C HIS A 88 3.04 -7.95 1.55
N PHE A 89 2.08 -7.21 2.04
CA PHE A 89 2.30 -5.96 2.77
C PHE A 89 1.63 -6.07 4.14
N ILE A 90 2.33 -5.68 5.20
CA ILE A 90 1.73 -5.55 6.53
C ILE A 90 1.99 -4.13 7.01
N LYS A 91 0.92 -3.39 7.32
CA LYS A 91 0.99 -2.07 7.92
C LYS A 91 0.48 -2.14 9.36
N LYS A 92 1.33 -1.76 10.30
CA LYS A 92 0.98 -1.71 11.72
C LYS A 92 0.91 -0.26 12.16
N TYR A 93 -0.22 0.11 12.74
CA TYR A 93 -0.49 1.46 13.22
C TYR A 93 -0.39 1.46 14.74
N GLU A 94 0.58 2.20 15.28
CA GLU A 94 0.81 2.31 16.72
C GLU A 94 0.65 3.74 17.19
N SER A 95 -0.07 3.93 18.32
CA SER A 95 -0.16 5.25 18.95
C SER A 95 1.19 5.62 19.55
N VAL A 96 1.67 6.81 19.26
CA VAL A 96 2.89 7.37 19.83
C VAL A 96 2.59 8.80 20.31
N PRO A 97 3.45 9.40 21.16
CA PRO A 97 3.25 10.79 21.53
C PRO A 97 3.21 11.69 20.29
N GLY A 98 2.13 12.45 20.14
CA GLY A 98 1.94 13.36 19.02
C GLY A 98 1.36 12.76 17.76
N GLY A 99 0.99 11.47 17.74
CA GLY A 99 0.39 10.89 16.54
C GLY A 99 0.43 9.40 16.42
N THR A 100 0.80 8.92 15.24
CA THR A 100 0.82 7.50 14.90
C THR A 100 2.12 7.13 14.20
N ARG A 101 2.68 6.01 14.60
CA ARG A 101 3.79 5.38 13.87
C ARG A 101 3.23 4.23 13.04
N ILE A 102 3.55 4.25 11.74
CA ILE A 102 3.15 3.20 10.83
C ILE A 102 4.40 2.44 10.42
N THR A 103 4.43 1.16 10.78
CA THR A 103 5.50 0.25 10.37
C THR A 103 4.99 -0.57 9.19
N ILE A 104 5.75 -0.58 8.11
CA ILE A 104 5.35 -1.21 6.86
C ILE A 104 6.37 -2.28 6.51
N ASP A 105 5.94 -3.53 6.55
CA ASP A 105 6.77 -4.68 6.17
C ASP A 105 6.28 -5.22 4.84
N ILE A 106 7.19 -5.33 3.86
CA ILE A 106 6.86 -5.71 2.50
C ILE A 106 7.73 -6.88 2.06
N ASP A 107 7.06 -7.94 1.58
CA ASP A 107 7.70 -8.98 0.79
C ASP A 107 7.28 -8.75 -0.65
N LEU A 108 8.18 -8.21 -1.47
CA LEU A 108 7.87 -7.82 -2.82
C LEU A 108 8.33 -8.90 -3.81
N LYS A 109 7.39 -9.37 -4.63
CA LYS A 109 7.67 -10.28 -5.73
C LYS A 109 7.29 -9.59 -7.04
N LEU A 110 8.27 -9.40 -7.91
CA LEU A 110 8.03 -8.84 -9.24
C LEU A 110 8.26 -9.93 -10.28
N ARG A 111 7.34 -10.02 -11.25
CA ARG A 111 7.33 -11.02 -12.30
C ARG A 111 7.21 -10.37 -13.67
N GLY A 112 7.43 -11.15 -14.71
CA GLY A 112 7.25 -10.68 -16.07
C GLY A 112 8.21 -9.56 -16.45
N PHE A 113 7.70 -8.61 -17.19
CA PHE A 113 8.49 -7.50 -17.72
C PHE A 113 9.20 -6.70 -16.63
N LEU A 114 8.55 -6.47 -15.50
CA LEU A 114 9.13 -5.68 -14.41
C LEU A 114 10.37 -6.31 -13.81
N ARG A 115 10.47 -7.65 -13.87
CA ARG A 115 11.62 -8.37 -13.32
C ARG A 115 12.91 -8.15 -14.11
N PHE A 116 12.79 -7.86 -15.41
CA PHE A 116 13.95 -7.81 -16.33
C PHE A 116 14.38 -6.41 -16.71
N THR A 117 13.69 -5.37 -16.24
CA THR A 117 14.09 -4.00 -16.60
C THR A 117 15.12 -3.47 -15.62
N SER A 118 16.17 -2.84 -16.15
CA SER A 118 17.21 -2.21 -15.34
C SER A 118 16.67 -1.04 -14.51
N VAL A 119 15.52 -0.50 -14.90
CA VAL A 119 14.82 0.56 -14.17
C VAL A 119 14.37 0.08 -12.79
N PHE A 120 14.16 -1.23 -12.61
CA PHE A 120 13.70 -1.83 -11.37
C PHE A 120 14.80 -2.59 -10.63
N SER A 121 16.00 -2.00 -10.55
CA SER A 121 17.04 -2.51 -9.66
C SER A 121 16.54 -2.45 -8.22
N SER A 122 17.11 -3.27 -7.34
CA SER A 122 16.71 -3.36 -5.93
C SER A 122 16.69 -2.00 -5.24
N ASN A 123 17.71 -1.16 -5.47
CA ASN A 123 17.80 0.15 -4.87
C ASN A 123 16.74 1.12 -5.41
N LYS A 124 16.45 1.07 -6.70
CA LYS A 124 15.42 1.91 -7.31
C LYS A 124 14.04 1.53 -6.84
N ILE A 125 13.77 0.23 -6.72
CA ILE A 125 12.49 -0.28 -6.20
C ILE A 125 12.27 0.25 -4.78
N GLN A 126 13.29 0.15 -3.92
CA GLN A 126 13.19 0.62 -2.55
C GLN A 126 12.90 2.12 -2.49
N LYS A 127 13.55 2.90 -3.34
CA LYS A 127 13.33 4.34 -3.42
C LYS A 127 11.90 4.65 -3.89
N ILE A 128 11.41 3.96 -4.92
CA ILE A 128 10.05 4.14 -5.46
C ILE A 128 9.01 3.83 -4.38
N ILE A 129 9.18 2.72 -3.68
CA ILE A 129 8.26 2.30 -2.63
C ILE A 129 8.29 3.30 -1.46
N ASN A 130 9.46 3.77 -1.08
CA ASN A 130 9.59 4.77 -0.02
C ASN A 130 8.88 6.08 -0.39
N GLU A 131 9.05 6.55 -1.63
CA GLU A 131 8.36 7.75 -2.12
C GLU A 131 6.84 7.57 -2.12
N TYR A 132 6.37 6.40 -2.53
CA TYR A 132 4.93 6.09 -2.49
C TYR A 132 4.40 6.23 -1.06
N PHE A 133 5.08 5.65 -0.08
CA PHE A 133 4.60 5.70 1.30
C PHE A 133 4.75 7.08 1.93
N ASP A 134 5.69 7.90 1.48
CA ASP A 134 5.74 9.31 1.86
C ASP A 134 4.50 10.04 1.37
N ASP A 135 4.10 9.81 0.12
CA ASP A 135 2.90 10.41 -0.45
C ASP A 135 1.64 9.88 0.24
N PHE A 136 1.59 8.57 0.50
CA PHE A 136 0.48 7.93 1.18
C PHE A 136 0.28 8.54 2.58
N THR A 137 1.34 8.64 3.37
CA THR A 137 1.24 9.17 4.74
C THR A 137 0.84 10.64 4.74
N ARG A 138 1.33 11.45 3.81
CA ARG A 138 0.88 12.83 3.67
C ARG A 138 -0.61 12.90 3.32
N ALA A 139 -1.07 12.02 2.46
CA ALA A 139 -2.48 11.99 2.05
C ALA A 139 -3.42 11.65 3.21
N ILE A 140 -3.03 10.71 4.07
CA ILE A 140 -3.88 10.32 5.20
C ILE A 140 -3.80 11.29 6.38
N GLU A 141 -2.80 12.19 6.43
CA GLU A 141 -2.73 13.23 7.43
C GLU A 141 -3.78 14.33 7.21
N THR A 142 -4.21 14.50 6.00
CA THR A 142 -5.22 15.51 5.64
C THR A 142 -6.61 14.90 5.66
#